data_de16dcf0d71ee1a33a18806091b5ba22
#
_entry.id   de16dcf0d71ee1a33a18806091b5ba22
#
_cell.length_a   1.000
_cell.length_b   1.000
_cell.length_c   1.000
_cell.angle_alpha   90.00
_cell.angle_beta   90.00
_cell.angle_gamma   90.00
#
_symmetry.space_group_name_H-M   'P 1'
#
loop_
_entity.id
_entity.type
_entity.pdbx_description
1 polymer ?
#
loop_
_entity_poly.entity_id
_entity_poly.type
_entity_poly.pdbx_seq_one_letter_code
_entity_poly.pdbx_strand_id
1 'polypeptide(L)'
;MKSNADLQKDVQEAIKWEPLLSVAEIGVTAKDGVITLTGTVDSYWKKTEAEEAAKNVAGVKAVVEKIEIKFANNSFKKDDNDIAREVLTAYQWNVEVPRDKVKVKVEKGWVTLEGELEWNFQKEAAKDAVRDLLGVVGVTNNIKIKADTQDEIERKDIETALERNWSLSDREINVKVSGTKVTLTGKVDSWYQKTEAGRIAWKAPGVWSVENDLVVDYAYELAD
;
A
#
# COMPACT_ATOMS: atom_id res chain seq x y z
N MET A 1 12.08 -17.60 15.92
CA MET A 1 12.28 -16.26 15.33
C MET A 1 13.43 -16.34 14.32
N LYS A 2 13.25 -15.82 13.11
CA LYS A 2 14.39 -15.70 12.17
C LYS A 2 15.47 -14.84 12.82
N SER A 3 16.74 -15.15 12.59
CA SER A 3 17.82 -14.28 13.02
C SER A 3 17.78 -12.94 12.24
N ASN A 4 18.38 -11.89 12.80
CA ASN A 4 18.47 -10.61 12.09
C ASN A 4 19.19 -10.75 10.74
N ALA A 5 20.20 -11.65 10.66
CA ALA A 5 20.93 -11.94 9.43
C ALA A 5 20.06 -12.64 8.38
N ASP A 6 19.26 -13.64 8.78
CA ASP A 6 18.35 -14.34 7.87
C ASP A 6 17.26 -13.39 7.37
N LEU A 7 16.67 -12.59 8.27
CA LEU A 7 15.66 -11.62 7.89
C LEU A 7 16.19 -10.56 6.93
N GLN A 8 17.41 -10.06 7.16
CA GLN A 8 18.08 -9.14 6.25
C GLN A 8 18.27 -9.76 4.86
N LYS A 9 18.74 -11.02 4.81
CA LYS A 9 18.95 -11.75 3.56
C LYS A 9 17.63 -11.95 2.81
N ASP A 10 16.57 -12.37 3.50
CA ASP A 10 15.26 -12.58 2.89
C ASP A 10 14.71 -11.30 2.28
N VAL A 11 14.85 -10.14 2.97
CA VAL A 11 14.43 -8.84 2.44
C VAL A 11 15.29 -8.42 1.25
N GLN A 12 16.59 -8.66 1.28
CA GLN A 12 17.47 -8.39 0.14
C GLN A 12 17.07 -9.23 -1.08
N GLU A 13 16.75 -10.51 -0.87
CA GLU A 13 16.26 -11.38 -1.93
C GLU A 13 14.90 -10.92 -2.47
N ALA A 14 13.97 -10.52 -1.60
CA ALA A 14 12.66 -9.99 -2.02
C ALA A 14 12.81 -8.75 -2.91
N ILE A 15 13.66 -7.79 -2.50
CA ILE A 15 13.96 -6.59 -3.32
C ILE A 15 14.63 -6.99 -4.64
N LYS A 16 15.51 -7.98 -4.64
CA LYS A 16 16.17 -8.47 -5.86
C LYS A 16 15.19 -9.12 -6.85
N TRP A 17 14.10 -9.70 -6.38
CA TRP A 17 13.07 -10.27 -7.24
C TRP A 17 12.22 -9.22 -7.95
N GLU A 18 12.28 -7.95 -7.53
CA GLU A 18 11.64 -6.85 -8.25
C GLU A 18 12.51 -6.41 -9.44
N PRO A 19 12.11 -6.72 -10.69
CA PRO A 19 12.99 -6.57 -11.86
C PRO A 19 13.46 -5.14 -12.11
N LEU A 20 12.69 -4.16 -11.65
CA LEU A 20 12.98 -2.74 -11.85
C LEU A 20 13.73 -2.08 -10.68
N LEU A 21 14.02 -2.85 -9.60
CA LEU A 21 14.83 -2.38 -8.49
C LEU A 21 16.29 -2.81 -8.68
N SER A 22 17.20 -1.88 -8.48
CA SER A 22 18.63 -2.20 -8.40
C SER A 22 19.01 -2.51 -6.96
N VAL A 23 19.42 -3.74 -6.69
CA VAL A 23 19.85 -4.17 -5.34
C VAL A 23 21.07 -3.38 -4.86
N ALA A 24 21.93 -2.91 -5.79
CA ALA A 24 23.12 -2.14 -5.45
C ALA A 24 22.82 -0.75 -4.91
N GLU A 25 21.62 -0.22 -5.18
CA GLU A 25 21.19 1.12 -4.76
C GLU A 25 20.45 1.11 -3.41
N ILE A 26 20.01 -0.07 -2.93
CA ILE A 26 19.20 -0.20 -1.73
C ILE A 26 19.92 -1.06 -0.68
N GLY A 27 20.35 -0.41 0.38
CA GLY A 27 20.92 -1.08 1.56
C GLY A 27 19.81 -1.52 2.51
N VAL A 28 19.96 -2.74 3.04
CA VAL A 28 19.01 -3.34 3.99
C VAL A 28 19.73 -3.68 5.29
N THR A 29 19.19 -3.26 6.41
CA THR A 29 19.60 -3.73 7.74
C THR A 29 18.39 -4.21 8.51
N ALA A 30 18.57 -5.27 9.32
CA ALA A 30 17.51 -5.85 10.14
C ALA A 30 17.90 -5.85 11.61
N LYS A 31 16.98 -5.46 12.49
CA LYS A 31 17.13 -5.54 13.93
C LYS A 31 15.77 -5.81 14.60
N ASP A 32 15.64 -6.94 15.28
CA ASP A 32 14.46 -7.33 16.07
C ASP A 32 13.12 -7.25 15.29
N GLY A 33 13.17 -7.59 13.98
CA GLY A 33 12.03 -7.50 13.06
C GLY A 33 11.82 -6.12 12.45
N VAL A 34 12.63 -5.13 12.79
CA VAL A 34 12.62 -3.79 12.17
C VAL A 34 13.62 -3.79 11.02
N ILE A 35 13.15 -3.49 9.82
CA ILE A 35 13.97 -3.33 8.62
C ILE A 35 14.23 -1.84 8.39
N THR A 36 15.48 -1.49 8.14
CA THR A 36 15.83 -0.15 7.66
C THR A 36 16.32 -0.24 6.22
N LEU A 37 15.63 0.45 5.33
CA LEU A 37 16.00 0.61 3.93
C LEU A 37 16.72 1.94 3.75
N THR A 38 17.88 1.92 3.10
CA THR A 38 18.70 3.10 2.82
C THR A 38 19.15 3.08 1.37
N GLY A 39 19.49 4.23 0.82
CA GLY A 39 20.03 4.31 -0.54
C GLY A 39 19.41 5.40 -1.36
N THR A 40 19.50 5.25 -2.68
CA THR A 40 19.01 6.24 -3.62
C THR A 40 18.30 5.55 -4.77
N VAL A 41 17.16 6.08 -5.18
CA VAL A 41 16.39 5.63 -6.35
C VAL A 41 16.06 6.83 -7.25
N ASP A 42 15.66 6.58 -8.48
CA ASP A 42 15.35 7.61 -9.48
C ASP A 42 13.84 7.96 -9.56
N SER A 43 12.99 7.25 -8.82
CA SER A 43 11.54 7.47 -8.83
C SER A 43 10.88 7.14 -7.49
N TYR A 44 9.73 7.78 -7.25
CA TYR A 44 8.90 7.48 -6.09
C TYR A 44 8.33 6.06 -6.16
N TRP A 45 8.00 5.58 -7.36
CA TRP A 45 7.54 4.21 -7.57
C TRP A 45 8.56 3.18 -7.04
N LYS A 46 9.84 3.29 -7.43
CA LYS A 46 10.90 2.38 -6.94
C LYS A 46 11.04 2.41 -5.42
N LYS A 47 10.87 3.58 -4.82
CA LYS A 47 10.90 3.74 -3.36
C LYS A 47 9.76 2.97 -2.70
N THR A 48 8.52 3.09 -3.22
CA THR A 48 7.35 2.39 -2.70
C THR A 48 7.42 0.88 -2.93
N GLU A 49 7.91 0.43 -4.09
CA GLU A 49 8.09 -1.00 -4.38
C GLU A 49 9.10 -1.65 -3.43
N ALA A 50 10.21 -0.97 -3.13
CA ALA A 50 11.19 -1.47 -2.17
C ALA A 50 10.60 -1.61 -0.76
N GLU A 51 9.76 -0.66 -0.35
CA GLU A 51 9.05 -0.70 0.92
C GLU A 51 8.04 -1.86 0.96
N GLU A 52 7.26 -2.03 -0.10
CA GLU A 52 6.27 -3.10 -0.23
C GLU A 52 6.93 -4.48 -0.27
N ALA A 53 8.01 -4.65 -1.04
CA ALA A 53 8.78 -5.88 -1.08
C ALA A 53 9.30 -6.26 0.32
N ALA A 54 9.82 -5.28 1.07
CA ALA A 54 10.28 -5.52 2.43
C ALA A 54 9.15 -5.89 3.40
N LYS A 55 8.00 -5.22 3.31
CA LYS A 55 6.82 -5.51 4.17
C LYS A 55 6.25 -6.90 3.95
N ASN A 56 6.34 -7.43 2.74
CA ASN A 56 5.80 -8.74 2.39
C ASN A 56 6.65 -9.91 2.89
N VAL A 57 7.85 -9.65 3.41
CA VAL A 57 8.71 -10.70 3.97
C VAL A 57 8.24 -11.12 5.36
N ALA A 58 7.99 -12.42 5.53
CA ALA A 58 7.59 -12.98 6.83
C ALA A 58 8.67 -12.73 7.90
N GLY A 59 8.26 -12.15 9.03
CA GLY A 59 9.15 -11.75 10.12
C GLY A 59 9.43 -10.25 10.20
N VAL A 60 9.07 -9.49 9.18
CA VAL A 60 9.16 -8.02 9.19
C VAL A 60 8.02 -7.43 10.00
N LYS A 61 8.35 -6.71 11.07
CA LYS A 61 7.39 -6.05 11.99
C LYS A 61 7.19 -4.58 11.67
N ALA A 62 8.25 -3.92 11.18
CA ALA A 62 8.22 -2.53 10.78
C ALA A 62 9.29 -2.25 9.72
N VAL A 63 9.03 -1.28 8.86
CA VAL A 63 10.00 -0.79 7.88
C VAL A 63 10.28 0.69 8.19
N VAL A 64 11.56 1.01 8.33
CA VAL A 64 12.07 2.39 8.42
C VAL A 64 12.64 2.72 7.06
N GLU A 65 12.01 3.63 6.37
CA GLU A 65 12.36 4.01 5.03
C GLU A 65 13.24 5.27 5.05
N LYS A 66 14.46 5.18 4.49
CA LYS A 66 15.45 6.26 4.36
C LYS A 66 16.02 6.30 2.94
N ILE A 67 15.21 5.93 1.95
CA ILE A 67 15.59 5.98 0.54
C ILE A 67 15.38 7.41 0.03
N GLU A 68 16.41 8.01 -0.56
CA GLU A 68 16.33 9.31 -1.20
C GLU A 68 15.97 9.16 -2.69
N ILE A 69 15.14 10.05 -3.20
CA ILE A 69 14.85 10.10 -4.63
C ILE A 69 15.80 11.11 -5.28
N LYS A 70 16.60 10.61 -6.23
CA LYS A 70 17.52 11.44 -7.04
C LYS A 70 17.23 11.21 -8.51
N PHE A 71 16.60 12.17 -9.15
CA PHE A 71 16.34 12.10 -10.59
C PHE A 71 17.65 12.14 -11.38
N ALA A 72 17.81 11.19 -12.32
CA ALA A 72 19.08 10.93 -13.02
C ALA A 72 19.69 12.12 -13.80
N ASN A 73 18.88 13.13 -14.14
CA ASN A 73 19.35 14.36 -14.79
C ASN A 73 18.55 15.57 -14.32
N ASN A 74 19.24 16.70 -14.08
CA ASN A 74 18.59 17.99 -13.81
C ASN A 74 17.68 18.48 -14.94
N SER A 75 17.87 17.97 -16.16
CA SER A 75 17.00 18.26 -17.33
C SER A 75 15.60 17.66 -17.22
N PHE A 76 15.38 16.70 -16.32
CA PHE A 76 14.07 16.07 -16.07
C PHE A 76 13.42 16.57 -14.77
N LYS A 77 13.99 17.61 -14.14
CA LYS A 77 13.37 18.22 -12.98
C LYS A 77 12.12 18.98 -13.44
N LYS A 78 10.97 18.36 -13.28
CA LYS A 78 9.67 19.00 -13.50
C LYS A 78 9.37 19.97 -12.38
N ASP A 79 8.78 21.09 -12.74
CA ASP A 79 8.20 21.98 -11.74
C ASP A 79 6.81 21.45 -11.28
N ASP A 80 6.28 22.01 -10.19
CA ASP A 80 5.01 21.57 -9.62
C ASP A 80 3.83 21.77 -10.59
N ASN A 81 3.91 22.75 -11.51
CA ASN A 81 2.88 22.97 -12.52
C ASN A 81 2.91 21.89 -13.60
N ASP A 82 4.11 21.45 -13.99
CA ASP A 82 4.27 20.35 -14.95
C ASP A 82 3.74 19.05 -14.35
N ILE A 83 4.10 18.74 -13.10
CA ILE A 83 3.59 17.57 -12.39
C ILE A 83 2.06 17.62 -12.30
N ALA A 84 1.49 18.75 -11.89
CA ALA A 84 0.04 18.91 -11.81
C ALA A 84 -0.67 18.66 -13.14
N ARG A 85 -0.12 19.16 -14.25
CA ARG A 85 -0.67 18.92 -15.60
C ARG A 85 -0.59 17.45 -15.99
N GLU A 86 0.49 16.77 -15.65
CA GLU A 86 0.64 15.34 -15.92
C GLU A 86 -0.31 14.49 -15.09
N VAL A 87 -0.54 14.83 -13.81
CA VAL A 87 -1.56 14.17 -12.99
C VAL A 87 -2.93 14.29 -13.63
N LEU A 88 -3.32 15.50 -14.07
CA LEU A 88 -4.61 15.70 -14.73
C LEU A 88 -4.69 14.93 -16.05
N THR A 89 -3.60 14.85 -16.80
CA THR A 89 -3.51 14.06 -18.03
C THR A 89 -3.61 12.56 -17.73
N ALA A 90 -2.92 12.05 -16.71
CA ALA A 90 -3.01 10.65 -16.29
C ALA A 90 -4.45 10.27 -15.91
N TYR A 91 -5.15 11.14 -15.18
CA TYR A 91 -6.56 10.93 -14.85
C TYR A 91 -7.49 10.97 -16.07
N GLN A 92 -7.16 11.74 -17.08
CA GLN A 92 -7.95 11.78 -18.33
C GLN A 92 -7.96 10.43 -19.05
N TRP A 93 -6.85 9.69 -18.95
CA TRP A 93 -6.69 8.39 -19.62
C TRP A 93 -7.05 7.20 -18.73
N ASN A 94 -7.24 7.43 -17.42
CA ASN A 94 -7.60 6.37 -16.48
C ASN A 94 -9.11 6.35 -16.25
N VAL A 95 -9.78 5.34 -16.82
CA VAL A 95 -11.25 5.18 -16.72
C VAL A 95 -11.75 4.89 -15.30
N GLU A 96 -10.88 4.44 -14.43
CA GLU A 96 -11.22 4.11 -13.03
C GLU A 96 -11.25 5.36 -12.14
N VAL A 97 -10.67 6.49 -12.59
CA VAL A 97 -10.59 7.72 -11.81
C VAL A 97 -11.65 8.72 -12.24
N PRO A 98 -12.67 9.03 -11.40
CA PRO A 98 -13.61 10.10 -11.66
C PRO A 98 -12.94 11.47 -11.49
N ARG A 99 -12.26 11.93 -12.55
CA ARG A 99 -11.40 13.12 -12.57
C ARG A 99 -12.04 14.39 -12.02
N ASP A 100 -13.35 14.55 -12.21
CA ASP A 100 -14.08 15.74 -11.78
C ASP A 100 -14.34 15.76 -10.27
N LYS A 101 -14.17 14.61 -9.59
CA LYS A 101 -14.34 14.44 -8.15
C LYS A 101 -13.01 14.48 -7.37
N VAL A 102 -11.84 14.50 -8.05
CA VAL A 102 -10.52 14.48 -7.43
C VAL A 102 -9.83 15.84 -7.59
N LYS A 103 -9.44 16.41 -6.47
CA LYS A 103 -8.63 17.65 -6.40
C LYS A 103 -7.18 17.27 -6.18
N VAL A 104 -6.29 17.97 -6.88
CA VAL A 104 -4.84 17.72 -6.85
C VAL A 104 -4.12 18.98 -6.37
N LYS A 105 -3.25 18.84 -5.40
CA LYS A 105 -2.29 19.86 -4.96
C LYS A 105 -0.89 19.29 -5.10
N VAL A 106 0.03 20.07 -5.69
CA VAL A 106 1.45 19.71 -5.79
C VAL A 106 2.28 20.75 -5.08
N GLU A 107 3.23 20.30 -4.27
CA GLU A 107 4.14 21.16 -3.51
C GLU A 107 5.51 20.50 -3.39
N LYS A 108 6.52 21.05 -4.06
CA LYS A 108 7.89 20.51 -4.13
C LYS A 108 7.94 19.04 -4.57
N GLY A 109 7.11 18.67 -5.58
CA GLY A 109 6.97 17.31 -6.08
C GLY A 109 6.12 16.38 -5.22
N TRP A 110 5.64 16.84 -4.04
CA TRP A 110 4.71 16.08 -3.22
C TRP A 110 3.28 16.31 -3.69
N VAL A 111 2.57 15.23 -4.04
CA VAL A 111 1.18 15.29 -4.52
C VAL A 111 0.22 14.96 -3.41
N THR A 112 -0.75 15.84 -3.17
CA THR A 112 -1.86 15.60 -2.26
C THR A 112 -3.14 15.47 -3.07
N LEU A 113 -3.86 14.36 -2.87
CA LEU A 113 -5.14 14.04 -3.50
C LEU A 113 -6.25 14.21 -2.48
N GLU A 114 -7.31 14.93 -2.86
CA GLU A 114 -8.48 15.18 -2.03
C GLU A 114 -9.76 15.00 -2.87
N GLY A 115 -10.86 14.68 -2.21
CA GLY A 115 -12.16 14.54 -2.85
C GLY A 115 -13.02 13.50 -2.17
N GLU A 116 -14.18 13.22 -2.77
CA GLU A 116 -15.10 12.16 -2.35
C GLU A 116 -15.36 11.24 -3.54
N LEU A 117 -15.11 9.95 -3.38
CA LEU A 117 -15.33 8.91 -4.39
C LEU A 117 -16.26 7.83 -3.83
N GLU A 118 -16.88 7.09 -4.71
CA GLU A 118 -17.86 6.06 -4.33
C GLU A 118 -17.20 4.75 -3.90
N TRP A 119 -16.02 4.44 -4.49
CA TRP A 119 -15.37 3.14 -4.32
C TRP A 119 -13.90 3.28 -3.95
N ASN A 120 -13.43 2.39 -3.09
CA ASN A 120 -12.02 2.39 -2.72
C ASN A 120 -11.08 2.09 -3.89
N PHE A 121 -11.47 1.26 -4.86
CA PHE A 121 -10.63 1.00 -6.04
C PHE A 121 -10.35 2.28 -6.83
N GLN A 122 -11.30 3.21 -6.90
CA GLN A 122 -11.12 4.52 -7.56
C GLN A 122 -10.08 5.38 -6.81
N LYS A 123 -10.11 5.32 -5.46
CA LYS A 123 -9.14 6.00 -4.60
C LYS A 123 -7.73 5.44 -4.80
N GLU A 124 -7.58 4.11 -4.86
CA GLU A 124 -6.29 3.48 -5.13
C GLU A 124 -5.83 3.75 -6.57
N ALA A 125 -6.70 3.64 -7.56
CA ALA A 125 -6.38 3.97 -8.95
C ALA A 125 -5.92 5.43 -9.10
N ALA A 126 -6.52 6.38 -8.37
CA ALA A 126 -6.09 7.77 -8.36
C ALA A 126 -4.66 7.93 -7.80
N LYS A 127 -4.30 7.19 -6.75
CA LYS A 127 -2.95 7.18 -6.18
C LYS A 127 -1.95 6.52 -7.13
N ASP A 128 -2.30 5.35 -7.69
CA ASP A 128 -1.42 4.59 -8.57
C ASP A 128 -1.09 5.33 -9.86
N ALA A 129 -2.07 6.03 -10.44
CA ALA A 129 -1.84 6.86 -11.62
C ALA A 129 -0.84 8.01 -11.40
N VAL A 130 -0.60 8.39 -10.14
CA VAL A 130 0.31 9.51 -9.80
C VAL A 130 1.68 9.03 -9.38
N ARG A 131 1.78 7.89 -8.72
CA ARG A 131 3.03 7.42 -8.11
C ARG A 131 4.16 7.17 -9.12
N ASP A 132 3.79 6.90 -10.37
CA ASP A 132 4.72 6.57 -11.45
C ASP A 132 5.16 7.80 -12.25
N LEU A 133 4.60 8.98 -11.97
CA LEU A 133 4.89 10.19 -12.73
C LEU A 133 6.27 10.76 -12.36
N LEU A 134 6.99 11.20 -13.39
CA LEU A 134 8.30 11.80 -13.23
C LEU A 134 8.20 13.13 -12.45
N GLY A 135 9.06 13.30 -11.47
CA GLY A 135 9.10 14.46 -10.58
C GLY A 135 8.33 14.29 -9.28
N VAL A 136 7.48 13.25 -9.18
CA VAL A 136 6.78 12.93 -7.93
C VAL A 136 7.77 12.36 -6.91
N VAL A 137 7.76 12.93 -5.70
CA VAL A 137 8.59 12.49 -4.56
C VAL A 137 7.78 11.86 -3.43
N GLY A 138 6.46 12.00 -3.49
CA GLY A 138 5.55 11.43 -2.51
C GLY A 138 4.10 11.71 -2.85
N VAL A 139 3.19 10.85 -2.35
CA VAL A 139 1.74 10.99 -2.54
C VAL A 139 1.03 10.87 -1.20
N THR A 140 0.21 11.87 -0.89
CA THR A 140 -0.75 11.81 0.22
C THR A 140 -2.16 11.67 -0.36
N ASN A 141 -2.82 10.55 -0.08
CA ASN A 141 -4.16 10.27 -0.58
C ASN A 141 -5.22 10.51 0.52
N ASN A 142 -5.77 11.71 0.56
CA ASN A 142 -6.83 12.14 1.48
C ASN A 142 -8.23 11.99 0.90
N ILE A 143 -8.39 11.25 -0.20
CA ILE A 143 -9.70 10.97 -0.79
C ILE A 143 -10.54 10.17 0.21
N LYS A 144 -11.77 10.63 0.43
CA LYS A 144 -12.76 9.95 1.27
C LYS A 144 -13.66 9.07 0.41
N ILE A 145 -14.05 7.94 0.96
CA ILE A 145 -15.05 7.09 0.31
C ILE A 145 -16.41 7.45 0.87
N LYS A 146 -17.37 7.69 -0.03
CA LYS A 146 -18.76 7.97 0.27
C LYS A 146 -19.60 7.35 -0.84
N ALA A 147 -20.04 6.13 -0.61
CA ALA A 147 -20.93 5.45 -1.55
C ALA A 147 -22.31 6.14 -1.58
N ASP A 148 -22.88 6.23 -2.78
CA ASP A 148 -24.24 6.77 -2.94
C ASP A 148 -25.31 5.77 -2.48
N THR A 149 -24.97 4.49 -2.39
CA THR A 149 -25.87 3.43 -1.93
C THR A 149 -25.72 3.21 -0.43
N GLN A 150 -26.85 3.12 0.27
CA GLN A 150 -26.94 2.65 1.65
C GLN A 150 -27.21 1.15 1.67
N ASP A 151 -26.47 0.37 0.87
CA ASP A 151 -26.60 -1.07 0.91
C ASP A 151 -26.18 -1.56 2.31
N GLU A 152 -27.00 -2.43 2.86
CA GLU A 152 -26.71 -3.04 4.15
C GLU A 152 -25.50 -3.97 3.96
N ILE A 153 -24.42 -3.70 4.70
CA ILE A 153 -23.20 -4.52 4.60
C ILE A 153 -23.47 -5.85 5.29
N GLU A 154 -23.49 -6.89 4.51
CA GLU A 154 -23.62 -8.27 5.01
C GLU A 154 -22.27 -8.74 5.59
N ARG A 155 -22.17 -8.79 6.91
CA ARG A 155 -20.99 -9.35 7.61
C ARG A 155 -20.60 -10.73 7.06
N LYS A 156 -21.59 -11.58 6.81
CA LYS A 156 -21.39 -12.94 6.32
C LYS A 156 -20.75 -12.99 4.94
N ASP A 157 -21.02 -12.02 4.08
CA ASP A 157 -20.43 -11.96 2.74
C ASP A 157 -18.93 -11.62 2.82
N ILE A 158 -18.54 -10.74 3.75
CA ILE A 158 -17.13 -10.43 4.00
C ILE A 158 -16.44 -11.65 4.59
N GLU A 159 -17.02 -12.32 5.59
CA GLU A 159 -16.47 -13.54 6.20
C GLU A 159 -16.28 -14.63 5.13
N THR A 160 -17.29 -14.88 4.31
CA THR A 160 -17.22 -15.85 3.21
C THR A 160 -16.14 -15.48 2.18
N ALA A 161 -15.98 -14.18 1.87
CA ALA A 161 -14.96 -13.73 0.93
C ALA A 161 -13.53 -13.88 1.50
N LEU A 162 -13.35 -13.69 2.80
CA LEU A 162 -12.07 -13.95 3.50
C LEU A 162 -11.74 -15.46 3.50
N GLU A 163 -12.71 -16.32 3.84
CA GLU A 163 -12.55 -17.77 3.85
C GLU A 163 -12.22 -18.35 2.46
N ARG A 164 -12.75 -17.77 1.39
CA ARG A 164 -12.42 -18.18 0.01
C ARG A 164 -11.01 -17.84 -0.42
N ASN A 165 -10.36 -16.93 0.28
CA ASN A 165 -8.98 -16.55 -0.04
C ASN A 165 -8.01 -17.55 0.58
N TRP A 166 -7.27 -18.28 -0.25
CA TRP A 166 -6.34 -19.34 0.17
C TRP A 166 -5.30 -18.86 1.19
N SER A 167 -4.90 -17.60 1.14
CA SER A 167 -3.92 -17.04 2.07
C SER A 167 -4.50 -16.70 3.44
N LEU A 168 -5.83 -16.69 3.58
CA LEU A 168 -6.56 -16.28 4.79
C LEU A 168 -7.48 -17.38 5.33
N SER A 169 -7.70 -18.47 4.59
CA SER A 169 -8.70 -19.51 4.89
C SER A 169 -8.53 -20.18 6.25
N ASP A 170 -7.28 -20.27 6.72
CA ASP A 170 -6.96 -20.92 8.00
C ASP A 170 -6.78 -19.90 9.15
N ARG A 171 -7.21 -18.62 8.94
CA ARG A 171 -7.04 -17.56 9.93
C ARG A 171 -8.35 -17.19 10.60
N GLU A 172 -8.29 -17.02 11.92
CA GLU A 172 -9.43 -16.53 12.70
C GLU A 172 -9.50 -14.99 12.59
N ILE A 173 -10.14 -14.51 11.52
CA ILE A 173 -10.40 -13.09 11.31
C ILE A 173 -11.82 -12.78 11.73
N ASN A 174 -11.98 -11.94 12.74
CA ASN A 174 -13.28 -11.47 13.18
C ASN A 174 -13.68 -10.21 12.41
N VAL A 175 -14.87 -10.23 11.85
CA VAL A 175 -15.46 -9.11 11.11
C VAL A 175 -16.55 -8.46 11.95
N LYS A 176 -16.46 -7.17 12.20
CA LYS A 176 -17.52 -6.37 12.83
C LYS A 176 -17.97 -5.29 11.87
N VAL A 177 -19.28 -5.22 11.63
CA VAL A 177 -19.90 -4.19 10.80
C VAL A 177 -20.69 -3.24 11.70
N SER A 178 -20.52 -1.94 11.48
CA SER A 178 -21.24 -0.89 12.18
C SER A 178 -21.56 0.24 11.19
N GLY A 179 -22.79 0.26 10.70
CA GLY A 179 -23.19 1.14 9.59
C GLY A 179 -22.33 0.85 8.35
N THR A 180 -21.63 1.85 7.85
CA THR A 180 -20.75 1.76 6.68
C THR A 180 -19.29 1.44 7.02
N LYS A 181 -18.99 1.16 8.30
CA LYS A 181 -17.64 0.84 8.80
C LYS A 181 -17.49 -0.65 9.03
N VAL A 182 -16.42 -1.22 8.50
CA VAL A 182 -15.96 -2.59 8.78
C VAL A 182 -14.72 -2.53 9.65
N THR A 183 -14.71 -3.30 10.73
CA THR A 183 -13.51 -3.49 11.58
C THR A 183 -13.09 -4.95 11.49
N LEU A 184 -11.83 -5.18 11.15
CA LEU A 184 -11.20 -6.50 11.12
C LEU A 184 -10.29 -6.64 12.35
N THR A 185 -10.48 -7.72 13.12
CA THR A 185 -9.65 -8.05 14.28
C THR A 185 -9.24 -9.51 14.23
N GLY A 186 -8.15 -9.86 14.89
CA GLY A 186 -7.60 -11.22 14.93
C GLY A 186 -6.11 -11.24 14.66
N LYS A 187 -5.59 -12.40 14.28
CA LYS A 187 -4.17 -12.62 14.03
C LYS A 187 -3.91 -13.13 12.62
N VAL A 188 -2.84 -12.65 12.03
CA VAL A 188 -2.33 -13.08 10.73
C VAL A 188 -0.81 -13.23 10.80
N ASP A 189 -0.20 -13.98 9.88
CA ASP A 189 1.22 -14.30 9.93
C ASP A 189 2.11 -13.29 9.20
N SER A 190 1.51 -12.43 8.38
CA SER A 190 2.27 -11.50 7.54
C SER A 190 1.51 -10.21 7.26
N TRP A 191 2.26 -9.17 6.91
CA TRP A 191 1.69 -7.93 6.40
C TRP A 191 0.88 -8.14 5.12
N TYR A 192 1.31 -9.08 4.27
CA TYR A 192 0.55 -9.46 3.07
C TYR A 192 -0.86 -9.91 3.43
N GLN A 193 -1.00 -10.84 4.39
CA GLN A 193 -2.32 -11.31 4.84
C GLN A 193 -3.16 -10.17 5.44
N LYS A 194 -2.55 -9.30 6.24
CA LYS A 194 -3.23 -8.12 6.80
C LYS A 194 -3.73 -7.20 5.70
N THR A 195 -2.91 -6.88 4.72
CA THR A 195 -3.26 -6.01 3.59
C THR A 195 -4.36 -6.64 2.73
N GLU A 196 -4.23 -7.94 2.45
CA GLU A 196 -5.19 -8.67 1.62
C GLU A 196 -6.57 -8.79 2.29
N ALA A 197 -6.61 -9.01 3.60
CA ALA A 197 -7.88 -8.99 4.34
C ALA A 197 -8.56 -7.61 4.25
N GLY A 198 -7.80 -6.53 4.41
CA GLY A 198 -8.32 -5.17 4.23
C GLY A 198 -8.84 -4.92 2.81
N ARG A 199 -8.11 -5.38 1.80
CA ARG A 199 -8.51 -5.26 0.38
C ARG A 199 -9.82 -6.00 0.09
N ILE A 200 -10.02 -7.17 0.68
CA ILE A 200 -11.26 -7.93 0.55
C ILE A 200 -12.42 -7.19 1.20
N ALA A 201 -12.24 -6.69 2.43
CA ALA A 201 -13.28 -5.93 3.12
C ALA A 201 -13.70 -4.66 2.35
N TRP A 202 -12.76 -3.96 1.72
CA TRP A 202 -13.04 -2.79 0.89
C TRP A 202 -13.86 -3.08 -0.37
N LYS A 203 -13.93 -4.35 -0.82
CA LYS A 203 -14.73 -4.75 -1.99
C LYS A 203 -16.21 -4.94 -1.68
N ALA A 204 -16.57 -5.04 -0.41
CA ALA A 204 -17.97 -5.23 -0.04
C ALA A 204 -18.79 -3.97 -0.35
N PRO A 205 -19.98 -4.11 -0.97
CA PRO A 205 -20.85 -2.99 -1.26
C PRO A 205 -21.20 -2.20 0.02
N GLY A 206 -21.32 -0.88 -0.08
CA GLY A 206 -21.69 -0.03 1.05
C GLY A 206 -20.58 0.27 2.06
N VAL A 207 -19.37 -0.26 1.87
CA VAL A 207 -18.24 0.01 2.78
C VAL A 207 -17.62 1.38 2.48
N TRP A 208 -17.62 2.26 3.49
CA TRP A 208 -17.01 3.59 3.43
C TRP A 208 -15.71 3.68 4.21
N SER A 209 -15.53 2.78 5.18
CA SER A 209 -14.34 2.74 6.03
C SER A 209 -14.01 1.32 6.43
N VAL A 210 -12.74 0.97 6.35
CA VAL A 210 -12.19 -0.27 6.90
C VAL A 210 -11.14 0.07 7.94
N GLU A 211 -11.36 -0.41 9.16
CA GLU A 211 -10.40 -0.38 10.25
C GLU A 211 -9.76 -1.77 10.34
N ASN A 212 -8.49 -1.86 9.97
CA ASN A 212 -7.79 -3.13 9.92
C ASN A 212 -6.86 -3.28 11.13
N ASP A 213 -7.43 -3.77 12.24
CA ASP A 213 -6.75 -3.99 13.52
C ASP A 213 -6.19 -5.41 13.66
N LEU A 214 -6.00 -6.11 12.53
CA LEU A 214 -5.32 -7.40 12.54
C LEU A 214 -3.90 -7.25 13.07
N VAL A 215 -3.53 -8.13 14.00
CA VAL A 215 -2.19 -8.20 14.56
C VAL A 215 -1.38 -9.19 13.75
N VAL A 216 -0.22 -8.76 13.28
CA VAL A 216 0.72 -9.67 12.62
C VAL A 216 1.49 -10.43 13.71
N ASP A 217 1.15 -11.71 13.89
CA ASP A 217 1.77 -12.59 14.87
C ASP A 217 2.79 -13.49 14.18
N TYR A 218 4.04 -13.32 14.52
CA TYR A 218 5.16 -14.07 13.95
C TYR A 218 5.49 -15.31 14.80
N ALA A 219 4.51 -15.89 15.48
CA ALA A 219 4.68 -17.15 16.17
C ALA A 219 4.96 -18.27 15.15
N TYR A 220 6.24 -18.57 14.93
CA TYR A 220 6.61 -19.83 14.29
C TYR A 220 6.30 -20.95 15.28
N GLU A 221 5.43 -21.87 14.90
CA GLU A 221 5.45 -23.20 15.49
C GLU A 221 6.83 -23.77 15.24
N LEU A 222 7.58 -23.97 16.32
CA LEU A 222 8.76 -24.82 16.27
C LEU A 222 8.21 -26.20 15.93
N ALA A 223 8.37 -26.62 14.68
CA ALA A 223 8.21 -28.02 14.34
C ALA A 223 9.33 -28.76 15.08
N ASP A 224 8.95 -29.55 16.08
CA ASP A 224 9.78 -30.51 16.77
C ASP A 224 10.29 -31.59 15.81
#